data_efb4a469950b5443d8e4791fc51221cd
#
_entry.id   efb4a469950b5443d8e4791fc51221cd
#
_cell.length_a   1.000
_cell.length_b   1.000
_cell.length_c   1.000
_cell.angle_alpha   90.00
_cell.angle_beta   90.00
_cell.angle_gamma   90.00
#
_symmetry.space_group_name_H-M   'P 1'
#
loop_
_entity.id
_entity.type
_entity.pdbx_description
1 polymer ?
#
loop_
_entity_poly.entity_id
_entity_poly.type
_entity_poly.pdbx_seq_one_letter_code
_entity_poly.pdbx_strand_id
1 'polypeptide(L)'
;MLIAPCTNGRVHPEIDDLLGFGQRLQALAKATMGIWILGEDEGGAAREIAEKSGLPVTAVGCAGLSPYVSESYAAVLVEEIRAVKPAFVCAVHTAQGWEWAPAVAARMGAGCICGVDGITEFDGRICFQKELYGGKVKGLFSPNKAPTVVSVLPGMFPFTPLGKVSAGHITHKRASPRPARTRYLGIKGAAADTSDITTAPVIVAVGNGIGAQENLALAYRLAKLLPKAAVAGSRILCDRGWLPYDRQVGVSGATVRPALYIACGISGASQHVAGMRGAKFVIAINTDPRAPIFNEADICIVEDITRFIPLIEEACGRPVNRTDPVSDGTDGAGKS
;
A
#
# COMPACT_ATOMS: atom_id res chain seq x y z
N MET A 1 22.44 -1.63 -2.69
CA MET A 1 22.21 -1.33 -1.27
C MET A 1 20.70 -1.34 -1.02
N LEU A 2 20.22 -2.28 -0.24
CA LEU A 2 18.81 -2.36 0.18
C LEU A 2 18.67 -1.72 1.56
N ILE A 3 17.67 -0.87 1.74
CA ILE A 3 17.47 -0.13 3.00
C ILE A 3 16.19 -0.60 3.67
N ALA A 4 16.32 -1.13 4.87
CA ALA A 4 15.21 -1.59 5.69
C ALA A 4 15.15 -0.80 7.02
N PRO A 5 14.14 0.05 7.20
CA PRO A 5 13.88 0.68 8.48
C PRO A 5 13.53 -0.36 9.54
N CYS A 6 14.14 -0.24 10.72
CA CYS A 6 13.81 -1.03 11.89
C CYS A 6 13.12 -0.15 12.93
N THR A 7 11.92 -0.53 13.33
CA THR A 7 11.13 0.17 14.34
C THR A 7 10.73 -0.83 15.41
N ASN A 8 11.01 -0.52 16.69
CA ASN A 8 10.73 -1.41 17.81
C ASN A 8 11.32 -2.83 17.59
N GLY A 9 12.55 -2.93 17.11
CA GLY A 9 13.27 -4.19 16.90
C GLY A 9 12.77 -5.03 15.71
N ARG A 10 11.89 -4.49 14.85
CA ARG A 10 11.32 -5.22 13.71
C ARG A 10 11.46 -4.43 12.41
N VAL A 11 11.71 -5.14 11.33
CA VAL A 11 11.56 -4.62 9.95
C VAL A 11 10.12 -4.82 9.49
N HIS A 12 9.70 -3.95 8.60
CA HIS A 12 8.36 -4.05 8.01
C HIS A 12 8.21 -5.37 7.22
N PRO A 13 7.05 -6.06 7.28
CA PRO A 13 6.83 -7.33 6.55
C PRO A 13 7.11 -7.27 5.06
N GLU A 14 6.89 -6.11 4.44
CA GLU A 14 7.15 -5.86 3.02
C GLU A 14 8.65 -5.88 2.64
N ILE A 15 9.54 -6.17 3.58
CA ILE A 15 10.97 -6.41 3.30
C ILE A 15 11.15 -7.51 2.24
N ASP A 16 10.20 -8.47 2.17
CA ASP A 16 10.24 -9.55 1.19
C ASP A 16 10.16 -9.03 -0.25
N ASP A 17 9.37 -8.01 -0.51
CA ASP A 17 9.36 -7.35 -1.83
C ASP A 17 10.72 -6.70 -2.16
N LEU A 18 11.36 -6.09 -1.16
CA LEU A 18 12.68 -5.50 -1.35
C LEU A 18 13.75 -6.56 -1.64
N LEU A 19 13.70 -7.68 -0.95
CA LEU A 19 14.59 -8.82 -1.20
C LEU A 19 14.37 -9.41 -2.58
N GLY A 20 13.12 -9.64 -2.98
CA GLY A 20 12.77 -10.15 -4.30
C GLY A 20 13.17 -9.20 -5.43
N PHE A 21 12.96 -7.89 -5.24
CA PHE A 21 13.47 -6.88 -6.16
C PHE A 21 14.99 -6.91 -6.25
N GLY A 22 15.67 -7.00 -5.09
CA GLY A 22 17.12 -7.11 -5.02
C GLY A 22 17.66 -8.30 -5.81
N GLN A 23 17.03 -9.48 -5.71
CA GLN A 23 17.39 -10.67 -6.49
C GLN A 23 17.32 -10.40 -8.00
N ARG A 24 16.25 -9.79 -8.48
CA ARG A 24 16.09 -9.43 -9.89
C ARG A 24 17.11 -8.39 -10.33
N LEU A 25 17.31 -7.34 -9.52
CA LEU A 25 18.31 -6.30 -9.81
C LEU A 25 19.73 -6.88 -9.85
N GLN A 26 20.07 -7.77 -8.91
CA GLN A 26 21.38 -8.43 -8.89
C GLN A 26 21.62 -9.27 -10.14
N ALA A 27 20.61 -10.02 -10.59
CA ALA A 27 20.70 -10.82 -11.81
C ALA A 27 20.96 -9.97 -13.06
N LEU A 28 20.27 -8.81 -13.17
CA LEU A 28 20.44 -7.89 -14.30
C LEU A 28 21.71 -7.06 -14.22
N ALA A 29 22.04 -6.54 -13.07
CA ALA A 29 23.20 -5.65 -12.86
C ALA A 29 24.52 -6.41 -12.72
N LYS A 30 24.48 -7.74 -12.48
CA LYS A 30 25.66 -8.57 -12.14
C LYS A 30 26.49 -7.96 -11.01
N ALA A 31 25.82 -7.34 -10.04
CA ALA A 31 26.42 -6.56 -8.95
C ALA A 31 26.27 -7.26 -7.60
N THR A 32 27.10 -6.89 -6.65
CA THR A 32 26.95 -7.35 -5.26
C THR A 32 25.78 -6.63 -4.58
N MET A 33 25.12 -7.34 -3.66
CA MET A 33 23.99 -6.84 -2.91
C MET A 33 24.27 -6.93 -1.41
N GLY A 34 23.85 -5.93 -0.66
CA GLY A 34 23.88 -5.91 0.80
C GLY A 34 22.69 -5.17 1.36
N ILE A 35 22.33 -5.48 2.59
CA ILE A 35 21.16 -4.93 3.29
C ILE A 35 21.64 -4.05 4.43
N TRP A 36 21.08 -2.83 4.55
CA TRP A 36 21.27 -1.91 5.66
C TRP A 36 19.99 -1.85 6.48
N ILE A 37 20.08 -2.27 7.73
CA ILE A 37 18.98 -2.18 8.70
C ILE A 37 19.30 -1.05 9.65
N LEU A 38 18.45 -0.01 9.67
CA LEU A 38 18.64 1.19 10.47
C LEU A 38 17.57 1.30 11.54
N GLY A 39 17.99 1.46 12.80
CA GLY A 39 17.08 1.61 13.92
C GLY A 39 17.79 1.70 15.25
N GLU A 40 17.04 1.64 16.35
CA GLU A 40 17.62 1.59 17.71
C GLU A 40 17.94 0.15 18.14
N ASP A 41 17.02 -0.79 17.91
CA ASP A 41 17.13 -2.20 18.32
C ASP A 41 17.24 -3.12 17.10
N GLU A 42 18.17 -2.80 16.21
CA GLU A 42 18.29 -3.42 14.89
C GLU A 42 18.91 -4.83 14.92
N GLY A 43 19.54 -5.22 16.02
CA GLY A 43 20.34 -6.46 16.08
C GLY A 43 19.54 -7.75 15.88
N GLY A 44 18.31 -7.81 16.44
CA GLY A 44 17.41 -8.95 16.27
C GLY A 44 16.93 -9.07 14.83
N ALA A 45 16.47 -7.96 14.27
CA ALA A 45 16.02 -7.87 12.88
C ALA A 45 17.16 -8.17 11.88
N ALA A 46 18.40 -7.72 12.17
CA ALA A 46 19.56 -8.01 11.34
C ALA A 46 19.86 -9.50 11.25
N ARG A 47 19.72 -10.21 12.38
CA ARG A 47 19.93 -11.66 12.45
C ARG A 47 18.86 -12.40 11.64
N GLU A 48 17.60 -12.07 11.86
CA GLU A 48 16.48 -12.65 11.13
C GLU A 48 16.63 -12.50 9.60
N ILE A 49 16.98 -11.29 9.15
CA ILE A 49 17.13 -11.02 7.72
C ILE A 49 18.39 -11.68 7.14
N ALA A 50 19.49 -11.75 7.88
CA ALA A 50 20.71 -12.44 7.44
C ALA A 50 20.47 -13.95 7.28
N GLU A 51 19.74 -14.58 8.20
CA GLU A 51 19.34 -15.99 8.13
C GLU A 51 18.38 -16.26 6.97
N LYS A 52 17.38 -15.39 6.79
CA LYS A 52 16.37 -15.51 5.73
C LYS A 52 16.94 -15.33 4.34
N SER A 53 17.83 -14.36 4.14
CA SER A 53 18.30 -13.95 2.82
C SER A 53 19.65 -14.52 2.41
N GLY A 54 20.48 -14.91 3.39
CA GLY A 54 21.89 -15.28 3.15
C GLY A 54 22.78 -14.11 2.69
N LEU A 55 22.23 -12.89 2.67
CA LEU A 55 22.95 -11.70 2.19
C LEU A 55 23.74 -11.04 3.34
N PRO A 56 24.85 -10.33 3.04
CA PRO A 56 25.52 -9.51 4.02
C PRO A 56 24.59 -8.39 4.51
N VAL A 57 24.51 -8.27 5.84
CA VAL A 57 23.67 -7.28 6.53
C VAL A 57 24.55 -6.32 7.31
N THR A 58 24.33 -5.03 7.14
CA THR A 58 24.90 -3.98 7.98
C THR A 58 23.82 -3.46 8.92
N ALA A 59 23.95 -3.76 10.19
CA ALA A 59 23.09 -3.28 11.27
C ALA A 59 23.60 -1.91 11.73
N VAL A 60 22.84 -0.86 11.48
CA VAL A 60 23.21 0.52 11.84
C VAL A 60 22.35 0.98 13.01
N GLY A 61 22.91 0.83 14.20
CA GLY A 61 22.31 1.29 15.46
C GLY A 61 22.45 2.81 15.60
N CYS A 62 21.33 3.49 15.77
CA CYS A 62 21.34 4.94 15.95
C CYS A 62 20.27 5.34 16.96
N ALA A 63 20.71 5.76 18.16
CA ALA A 63 19.80 6.31 19.18
C ALA A 63 19.08 7.55 18.63
N GLY A 64 17.77 7.65 18.86
CA GLY A 64 16.94 8.77 18.37
C GLY A 64 16.42 8.59 16.94
N LEU A 65 16.54 7.41 16.32
CA LEU A 65 15.78 7.06 15.11
C LEU A 65 14.42 6.45 15.43
N SER A 66 14.14 6.13 16.70
CA SER A 66 12.80 5.78 17.18
C SER A 66 12.32 6.84 18.19
N PRO A 67 11.14 7.44 18.00
CA PRO A 67 10.24 7.28 16.85
C PRO A 67 10.83 7.87 15.55
N TYR A 68 10.37 7.34 14.42
CA TYR A 68 10.83 7.76 13.10
C TYR A 68 10.62 9.25 12.84
N VAL A 69 11.71 9.91 12.43
CA VAL A 69 11.72 11.30 11.93
C VAL A 69 12.50 11.33 10.61
N SER A 70 11.83 11.67 9.52
CA SER A 70 12.35 11.58 8.16
C SER A 70 13.67 12.35 7.97
N GLU A 71 13.80 13.55 8.54
CA GLU A 71 14.99 14.37 8.40
C GLU A 71 16.23 13.71 9.03
N SER A 72 16.09 13.14 10.24
CA SER A 72 17.17 12.44 10.93
C SER A 72 17.54 11.17 10.21
N TYR A 73 16.52 10.38 9.79
CA TYR A 73 16.71 9.14 9.05
C TYR A 73 17.45 9.37 7.73
N ALA A 74 17.00 10.33 6.93
CA ALA A 74 17.63 10.68 5.67
C ALA A 74 19.07 11.19 5.85
N ALA A 75 19.37 11.89 6.95
CA ALA A 75 20.71 12.37 7.21
C ALA A 75 21.70 11.24 7.49
N VAL A 76 21.31 10.25 8.30
CA VAL A 76 22.10 9.04 8.55
C VAL A 76 22.32 8.26 7.26
N LEU A 77 21.26 8.07 6.46
CA LEU A 77 21.36 7.38 5.18
C LEU A 77 22.34 8.06 4.22
N VAL A 78 22.32 9.38 4.12
CA VAL A 78 23.24 10.11 3.25
C VAL A 78 24.69 9.85 3.62
N GLU A 79 25.03 9.78 4.91
CA GLU A 79 26.38 9.46 5.38
C GLU A 79 26.79 8.04 5.01
N GLU A 80 25.91 7.06 5.23
CA GLU A 80 26.16 5.65 4.88
C GLU A 80 26.31 5.48 3.35
N ILE A 81 25.45 6.11 2.56
CA ILE A 81 25.51 6.01 1.09
C ILE A 81 26.80 6.65 0.55
N ARG A 82 27.25 7.77 1.12
CA ARG A 82 28.52 8.42 0.73
C ARG A 82 29.73 7.56 1.05
N ALA A 83 29.69 6.82 2.15
CA ALA A 83 30.77 5.92 2.54
C ALA A 83 30.85 4.68 1.62
N VAL A 84 29.71 4.12 1.23
CA VAL A 84 29.62 2.87 0.43
C VAL A 84 29.66 3.12 -1.07
N LYS A 85 29.16 4.28 -1.54
CA LYS A 85 29.03 4.68 -2.95
C LYS A 85 28.33 3.60 -3.81
N PRO A 86 27.14 3.13 -3.42
CA PRO A 86 26.43 2.11 -4.19
C PRO A 86 25.93 2.67 -5.51
N ALA A 87 25.77 1.79 -6.53
CA ALA A 87 25.11 2.20 -7.78
C ALA A 87 23.60 2.44 -7.57
N PHE A 88 22.96 1.60 -6.74
CA PHE A 88 21.54 1.69 -6.43
C PHE A 88 21.31 1.69 -4.93
N VAL A 89 20.36 2.52 -4.49
CA VAL A 89 19.81 2.55 -3.13
C VAL A 89 18.34 2.24 -3.22
N CYS A 90 17.92 1.10 -2.66
CA CYS A 90 16.57 0.58 -2.87
C CYS A 90 15.80 0.55 -1.54
N ALA A 91 14.51 0.89 -1.60
CA ALA A 91 13.58 0.89 -0.48
C ALA A 91 12.24 0.27 -0.87
N VAL A 92 11.46 -0.16 0.12
CA VAL A 92 10.03 -0.41 -0.11
C VAL A 92 9.29 0.93 -0.16
N HIS A 93 8.33 1.05 -1.05
CA HIS A 93 7.48 2.25 -1.21
C HIS A 93 6.38 2.32 -0.15
N THR A 94 6.77 2.22 1.13
CA THR A 94 5.93 2.49 2.30
C THR A 94 5.83 3.99 2.54
N ALA A 95 5.00 4.44 3.48
CA ALA A 95 4.94 5.84 3.88
C ALA A 95 6.33 6.41 4.25
N GLN A 96 7.14 5.64 5.00
CA GLN A 96 8.51 6.03 5.33
C GLN A 96 9.43 6.03 4.11
N GLY A 97 9.39 4.97 3.29
CA GLY A 97 10.20 4.86 2.08
C GLY A 97 9.90 5.96 1.06
N TRP A 98 8.62 6.30 0.92
CA TRP A 98 8.18 7.40 0.06
C TRP A 98 8.69 8.75 0.55
N GLU A 99 8.80 8.94 1.86
CA GLU A 99 9.23 10.20 2.45
C GLU A 99 10.75 10.40 2.37
N TRP A 100 11.55 9.41 2.81
CA TRP A 100 12.99 9.59 2.87
C TRP A 100 13.71 9.40 1.52
N ALA A 101 13.20 8.54 0.61
CA ALA A 101 13.90 8.23 -0.64
C ALA A 101 14.14 9.47 -1.53
N PRO A 102 13.14 10.31 -1.84
CA PRO A 102 13.39 11.54 -2.60
C PRO A 102 14.23 12.54 -1.82
N ALA A 103 14.11 12.62 -0.50
CA ALA A 103 14.92 13.52 0.33
C ALA A 103 16.40 13.13 0.30
N VAL A 104 16.73 11.85 0.36
CA VAL A 104 18.09 11.32 0.19
C VAL A 104 18.60 11.60 -1.21
N ALA A 105 17.80 11.29 -2.24
CA ALA A 105 18.19 11.54 -3.62
C ALA A 105 18.54 13.02 -3.87
N ALA A 106 17.71 13.94 -3.38
CA ALA A 106 17.96 15.37 -3.50
C ALA A 106 19.27 15.80 -2.80
N ARG A 107 19.51 15.34 -1.56
CA ARG A 107 20.75 15.66 -0.79
C ARG A 107 22.02 15.06 -1.42
N MET A 108 21.88 14.01 -2.19
CA MET A 108 22.98 13.34 -2.90
C MET A 108 23.17 13.86 -4.34
N GLY A 109 22.25 14.65 -4.86
CA GLY A 109 22.19 14.98 -6.28
C GLY A 109 22.02 13.73 -7.16
N ALA A 110 21.35 12.70 -6.63
CA ALA A 110 21.14 11.38 -7.23
C ALA A 110 19.89 11.34 -8.10
N GLY A 111 19.77 10.31 -8.98
CA GLY A 111 18.51 9.98 -9.61
C GLY A 111 17.51 9.42 -8.60
N CYS A 112 16.20 9.61 -8.84
CA CYS A 112 15.15 9.07 -7.99
C CYS A 112 14.01 8.50 -8.83
N ILE A 113 13.68 7.22 -8.63
CA ILE A 113 12.57 6.53 -9.30
C ILE A 113 11.72 5.88 -8.23
N CYS A 114 10.56 6.48 -7.93
CA CYS A 114 9.67 6.01 -6.88
C CYS A 114 8.47 5.25 -7.44
N GLY A 115 8.00 4.21 -6.71
CA GLY A 115 6.82 3.44 -7.05
C GLY A 115 7.05 2.50 -8.24
N VAL A 116 8.19 1.81 -8.23
CA VAL A 116 8.56 0.83 -9.26
C VAL A 116 7.74 -0.44 -9.08
N ASP A 117 7.11 -0.90 -10.14
CA ASP A 117 6.31 -2.14 -10.21
C ASP A 117 6.96 -3.25 -11.05
N GLY A 118 8.04 -2.94 -11.76
CA GLY A 118 8.77 -3.89 -12.59
C GLY A 118 10.21 -3.47 -12.86
N ILE A 119 11.04 -4.45 -13.24
CA ILE A 119 12.42 -4.23 -13.66
C ILE A 119 12.71 -5.14 -14.85
N THR A 120 13.36 -4.60 -15.85
CA THR A 120 13.74 -5.33 -17.08
C THR A 120 15.04 -4.79 -17.65
N GLU A 121 15.61 -5.52 -18.57
CA GLU A 121 16.65 -5.01 -19.46
C GLU A 121 15.99 -4.57 -20.78
N PHE A 122 16.31 -3.38 -21.22
CA PHE A 122 15.87 -2.84 -22.50
C PHE A 122 17.03 -2.10 -23.17
N ASP A 123 17.36 -2.47 -24.38
CA ASP A 123 18.47 -1.89 -25.16
C ASP A 123 19.83 -1.91 -24.39
N GLY A 124 20.13 -3.06 -23.74
CA GLY A 124 21.34 -3.24 -22.93
C GLY A 124 21.41 -2.40 -21.66
N ARG A 125 20.30 -1.80 -21.22
CA ARG A 125 20.20 -0.97 -20.01
C ARG A 125 19.17 -1.51 -19.05
N ILE A 126 19.47 -1.40 -17.77
CA ILE A 126 18.48 -1.68 -16.73
C ILE A 126 17.41 -0.60 -16.76
N CYS A 127 16.17 -1.02 -16.89
CA CYS A 127 15.00 -0.15 -16.88
C CYS A 127 14.05 -0.53 -15.76
N PHE A 128 13.60 0.48 -15.01
CA PHE A 128 12.60 0.37 -13.98
C PHE A 128 11.24 0.74 -14.55
N GLN A 129 10.28 -0.17 -14.40
CA GLN A 129 8.92 0.05 -14.85
C GLN A 129 8.10 0.71 -13.76
N LYS A 130 7.22 1.59 -14.18
CA LYS A 130 6.32 2.31 -13.28
C LYS A 130 5.05 2.67 -14.00
N GLU A 131 3.92 2.52 -13.31
CA GLU A 131 2.63 3.03 -13.79
C GLU A 131 2.53 4.54 -13.69
N LEU A 132 1.97 5.15 -14.73
CA LEU A 132 1.72 6.58 -14.85
C LEU A 132 0.24 6.84 -15.16
N TYR A 133 -0.25 8.04 -14.80
CA TYR A 133 -1.62 8.48 -15.06
C TYR A 133 -2.68 7.50 -14.55
N GLY A 134 -2.50 6.98 -13.31
CA GLY A 134 -3.42 6.02 -12.72
C GLY A 134 -3.43 4.65 -13.41
N GLY A 135 -2.28 4.22 -13.94
CA GLY A 135 -2.10 2.91 -14.58
C GLY A 135 -2.48 2.87 -16.06
N LYS A 136 -2.81 4.02 -16.68
CA LYS A 136 -3.12 4.09 -18.11
C LYS A 136 -1.91 3.90 -19.01
N VAL A 137 -0.72 4.21 -18.51
CA VAL A 137 0.55 4.11 -19.24
C VAL A 137 1.58 3.47 -18.33
N LYS A 138 2.39 2.56 -18.88
CA LYS A 138 3.59 2.02 -18.23
C LYS A 138 4.81 2.70 -18.83
N GLY A 139 5.57 3.41 -17.97
CA GLY A 139 6.82 4.04 -18.35
C GLY A 139 8.00 3.17 -17.99
N LEU A 140 9.01 3.11 -18.87
CA LEU A 140 10.32 2.51 -18.60
C LEU A 140 11.34 3.63 -18.37
N PHE A 141 12.02 3.58 -17.24
CA PHE A 141 12.99 4.59 -16.81
C PHE A 141 14.36 3.96 -16.65
N SER A 142 15.30 4.36 -17.49
CA SER A 142 16.71 3.96 -17.35
C SER A 142 17.46 5.03 -16.55
N PRO A 143 18.14 4.66 -15.46
CA PRO A 143 18.97 5.60 -14.72
C PRO A 143 20.18 6.03 -15.54
N ASN A 144 20.50 7.30 -15.52
CA ASN A 144 21.67 7.88 -16.18
C ASN A 144 22.72 8.40 -15.20
N LYS A 145 22.52 8.16 -13.89
CA LYS A 145 23.33 8.73 -12.81
C LYS A 145 23.42 7.75 -11.64
N ALA A 146 24.59 7.65 -11.05
CA ALA A 146 24.82 6.90 -9.81
C ALA A 146 25.15 7.86 -8.64
N PRO A 147 24.66 7.58 -7.45
CA PRO A 147 23.67 6.56 -7.16
C PRO A 147 22.29 6.90 -7.73
N THR A 148 21.46 5.88 -7.95
CA THR A 148 20.03 6.05 -8.19
C THR A 148 19.25 5.48 -7.02
N VAL A 149 18.35 6.27 -6.45
CA VAL A 149 17.44 5.85 -5.39
C VAL A 149 16.17 5.30 -6.02
N VAL A 150 15.78 4.09 -5.62
CA VAL A 150 14.62 3.39 -6.17
C VAL A 150 13.71 2.97 -5.04
N SER A 151 12.41 3.23 -5.11
CA SER A 151 11.45 2.62 -4.20
C SER A 151 10.49 1.72 -4.94
N VAL A 152 10.24 0.53 -4.41
CA VAL A 152 9.47 -0.54 -5.04
C VAL A 152 8.11 -0.69 -4.39
N LEU A 153 7.07 -0.88 -5.20
CA LEU A 153 5.72 -1.08 -4.70
C LEU A 153 5.60 -2.42 -3.97
N PRO A 154 4.96 -2.45 -2.80
CA PRO A 154 4.65 -3.67 -2.09
C PRO A 154 3.86 -4.67 -2.94
N GLY A 155 4.15 -5.98 -2.77
CA GLY A 155 3.46 -7.07 -3.44
C GLY A 155 3.84 -7.29 -4.92
N MET A 156 4.82 -6.54 -5.46
CA MET A 156 5.23 -6.65 -6.86
C MET A 156 6.44 -7.56 -7.07
N PHE A 157 7.21 -7.83 -6.01
CA PHE A 157 8.47 -8.56 -6.10
C PHE A 157 8.54 -9.67 -5.05
N PRO A 158 7.82 -10.78 -5.21
CA PRO A 158 7.86 -11.85 -4.24
C PRO A 158 9.28 -12.40 -4.10
N PHE A 159 9.72 -12.52 -2.85
CA PHE A 159 11.02 -13.12 -2.51
C PHE A 159 10.96 -14.63 -2.67
N THR A 160 11.95 -15.20 -3.36
CA THR A 160 12.13 -16.64 -3.47
C THR A 160 13.35 -17.05 -2.66
N PRO A 161 13.18 -17.76 -1.54
CA PRO A 161 14.32 -18.28 -0.78
C PRO A 161 15.22 -19.17 -1.63
N LEU A 162 16.52 -18.96 -1.57
CA LEU A 162 17.53 -19.73 -2.33
C LEU A 162 17.86 -21.10 -1.71
N GLY A 163 16.89 -21.77 -1.12
CA GLY A 163 17.09 -23.05 -0.39
C GLY A 163 17.79 -22.86 0.97
N LYS A 164 18.53 -23.87 1.42
CA LYS A 164 19.37 -23.75 2.64
C LYS A 164 20.60 -22.91 2.32
N VAL A 165 20.57 -21.63 2.60
CA VAL A 165 21.74 -20.74 2.59
C VAL A 165 22.30 -20.60 3.99
N SER A 166 23.62 -20.49 4.10
CA SER A 166 24.24 -20.06 5.36
C SER A 166 23.84 -18.61 5.64
N ALA A 167 23.66 -18.28 6.92
CA ALA A 167 23.34 -16.91 7.33
C ALA A 167 24.38 -15.92 6.78
N GLY A 168 23.90 -14.80 6.27
CA GLY A 168 24.77 -13.72 5.80
C GLY A 168 25.63 -13.14 6.93
N HIS A 169 26.80 -12.63 6.57
CA HIS A 169 27.66 -11.94 7.53
C HIS A 169 27.00 -10.66 8.06
N ILE A 170 27.01 -10.45 9.38
CA ILE A 170 26.44 -9.26 10.00
C ILE A 170 27.58 -8.34 10.45
N THR A 171 27.54 -7.10 9.97
CA THR A 171 28.42 -6.02 10.41
C THR A 171 27.62 -5.03 11.26
N HIS A 172 28.08 -4.76 12.48
CA HIS A 172 27.45 -3.75 13.34
C HIS A 172 28.15 -2.41 13.19
N LYS A 173 27.37 -1.36 13.04
CA LYS A 173 27.81 0.02 13.03
C LYS A 173 26.98 0.86 13.99
N ARG A 174 27.56 1.94 14.49
CA ARG A 174 26.84 2.96 15.23
C ARG A 174 26.86 4.26 14.45
N ALA A 175 25.69 4.87 14.30
CA ALA A 175 25.53 6.20 13.74
C ALA A 175 25.07 7.18 14.81
N SER A 176 25.38 8.45 14.62
CA SER A 176 24.91 9.54 15.49
C SER A 176 23.71 10.22 14.85
N PRO A 177 22.64 10.46 15.62
CA PRO A 177 21.49 11.16 15.13
C PRO A 177 21.85 12.61 14.74
N ARG A 178 21.26 13.11 13.66
CA ARG A 178 21.39 14.52 13.27
C ARG A 178 20.16 15.28 13.75
N PRO A 179 20.31 16.52 14.19
CA PRO A 179 19.18 17.36 14.57
C PRO A 179 18.18 17.48 13.42
N ALA A 180 16.90 17.28 13.73
CA ALA A 180 15.79 17.53 12.83
C ALA A 180 15.10 18.84 13.18
N ARG A 181 14.51 19.51 12.19
CA ARG A 181 13.65 20.69 12.39
C ARG A 181 12.25 20.27 12.81
N THR A 182 11.87 19.05 12.49
CA THR A 182 10.60 18.43 12.87
C THR A 182 10.75 17.62 14.15
N ARG A 183 9.68 17.55 14.95
CA ARG A 183 9.61 16.77 16.18
C ARG A 183 8.41 15.85 16.14
N TYR A 184 8.64 14.60 16.49
CA TYR A 184 7.55 13.64 16.70
C TYR A 184 6.70 14.04 17.91
N LEU A 185 5.40 14.13 17.74
CA LEU A 185 4.45 14.51 18.79
C LEU A 185 3.62 13.31 19.30
N GLY A 186 3.63 12.19 18.59
CA GLY A 186 2.85 11.00 18.92
C GLY A 186 2.06 10.47 17.73
N ILE A 187 1.48 9.28 17.91
CA ILE A 187 0.51 8.68 17.00
C ILE A 187 -0.86 8.77 17.65
N LYS A 188 -1.81 9.41 16.99
CA LYS A 188 -3.21 9.35 17.37
C LYS A 188 -3.78 8.10 16.72
N GLY A 189 -3.94 7.03 17.49
CA GLY A 189 -4.54 5.79 17.01
C GLY A 189 -6.01 6.00 16.64
N ALA A 190 -6.49 5.29 15.64
CA ALA A 190 -7.91 5.09 15.44
C ALA A 190 -8.48 4.28 16.62
N ALA A 191 -9.77 4.45 16.93
CA ALA A 191 -10.42 3.68 17.98
C ALA A 191 -10.25 2.17 17.72
N ALA A 192 -9.98 1.40 18.77
CA ALA A 192 -9.51 0.00 18.72
C ALA A 192 -10.48 -1.02 18.08
N ASP A 193 -11.62 -0.60 17.52
CA ASP A 193 -12.71 -1.48 17.10
C ASP A 193 -12.88 -1.59 15.57
N THR A 194 -11.90 -1.16 14.79
CA THR A 194 -12.00 -1.17 13.34
C THR A 194 -11.02 -2.17 12.72
N SER A 195 -11.54 -3.23 12.09
CA SER A 195 -10.75 -4.15 11.25
C SER A 195 -9.94 -3.34 10.23
N ASP A 196 -8.62 -3.52 10.21
CA ASP A 196 -7.73 -2.84 9.27
C ASP A 196 -8.08 -3.24 7.83
N ILE A 197 -8.47 -2.26 7.01
CA ILE A 197 -8.86 -2.50 5.62
C ILE A 197 -7.67 -2.95 4.76
N THR A 198 -6.44 -2.70 5.17
CA THR A 198 -5.23 -3.07 4.39
C THR A 198 -4.95 -4.57 4.46
N THR A 199 -5.42 -5.24 5.53
CA THR A 199 -5.22 -6.68 5.77
C THR A 199 -6.49 -7.51 5.60
N ALA A 200 -7.64 -6.87 5.42
CA ALA A 200 -8.93 -7.55 5.28
C ALA A 200 -8.98 -8.39 3.99
N PRO A 201 -9.36 -9.69 4.07
CA PRO A 201 -9.49 -10.54 2.89
C PRO A 201 -10.71 -10.21 2.04
N VAL A 202 -11.70 -9.55 2.62
CA VAL A 202 -12.91 -9.10 1.94
C VAL A 202 -13.17 -7.63 2.27
N ILE A 203 -13.46 -6.82 1.27
CA ILE A 203 -13.82 -5.42 1.44
C ILE A 203 -15.17 -5.14 0.80
N VAL A 204 -16.07 -4.54 1.58
CA VAL A 204 -17.29 -3.91 1.10
C VAL A 204 -17.06 -2.41 1.07
N ALA A 205 -16.83 -1.87 -0.11
CA ALA A 205 -16.52 -0.45 -0.29
C ALA A 205 -17.74 0.32 -0.80
N VAL A 206 -18.00 1.46 -0.19
CA VAL A 206 -19.14 2.32 -0.51
C VAL A 206 -18.70 3.63 -1.15
N GLY A 207 -19.47 4.06 -2.16
CA GLY A 207 -19.27 5.32 -2.84
C GLY A 207 -20.46 6.27 -2.67
N ASN A 208 -20.42 7.40 -3.37
CA ASN A 208 -21.47 8.41 -3.33
C ASN A 208 -22.87 7.88 -3.74
N GLY A 209 -22.91 6.81 -4.54
CA GLY A 209 -24.16 6.17 -4.98
C GLY A 209 -24.97 5.52 -3.84
N ILE A 210 -24.42 5.46 -2.60
CA ILE A 210 -25.17 5.03 -1.43
C ILE A 210 -26.32 6.01 -1.06
N GLY A 211 -26.25 7.24 -1.55
CA GLY A 211 -27.27 8.26 -1.42
C GLY A 211 -27.31 8.97 -0.07
N ALA A 212 -27.58 8.27 1.02
CA ALA A 212 -27.74 8.81 2.37
C ALA A 212 -26.83 8.09 3.38
N GLN A 213 -26.49 8.78 4.47
CA GLN A 213 -25.63 8.23 5.53
C GLN A 213 -26.25 7.00 6.20
N GLU A 214 -27.55 6.99 6.35
CA GLU A 214 -28.30 5.89 6.97
C GLU A 214 -28.11 4.58 6.19
N ASN A 215 -27.95 4.68 4.88
CA ASN A 215 -27.73 3.52 4.00
C ASN A 215 -26.37 2.84 4.22
N LEU A 216 -25.45 3.47 4.96
CA LEU A 216 -24.20 2.79 5.38
C LEU A 216 -24.47 1.51 6.17
N ALA A 217 -25.59 1.45 6.88
CA ALA A 217 -26.04 0.25 7.58
C ALA A 217 -26.12 -0.96 6.64
N LEU A 218 -26.51 -0.76 5.38
CA LEU A 218 -26.59 -1.83 4.38
C LEU A 218 -25.21 -2.44 4.08
N ALA A 219 -24.19 -1.59 3.95
CA ALA A 219 -22.82 -2.07 3.73
C ALA A 219 -22.27 -2.87 4.92
N TYR A 220 -22.56 -2.42 6.14
CA TYR A 220 -22.21 -3.18 7.34
C TYR A 220 -22.99 -4.51 7.45
N ARG A 221 -24.25 -4.52 7.04
CA ARG A 221 -25.07 -5.75 6.98
C ARG A 221 -24.47 -6.72 5.95
N LEU A 222 -24.16 -6.27 4.75
CA LEU A 222 -23.50 -7.08 3.73
C LEU A 222 -22.15 -7.60 4.23
N ALA A 223 -21.33 -6.78 4.86
CA ALA A 223 -20.06 -7.21 5.43
C ALA A 223 -20.22 -8.30 6.50
N LYS A 224 -21.28 -8.27 7.29
CA LYS A 224 -21.57 -9.33 8.29
C LYS A 224 -21.90 -10.69 7.68
N LEU A 225 -22.31 -10.74 6.42
CA LEU A 225 -22.54 -12.01 5.72
C LEU A 225 -21.24 -12.68 5.29
N LEU A 226 -20.16 -11.95 5.25
CA LEU A 226 -18.90 -12.38 4.67
C LEU A 226 -17.82 -12.54 5.75
N PRO A 227 -17.01 -13.61 5.70
CA PRO A 227 -16.00 -13.85 6.73
C PRO A 227 -14.89 -12.79 6.69
N LYS A 228 -14.60 -12.22 7.86
CA LYS A 228 -13.52 -11.21 8.02
C LYS A 228 -13.61 -10.02 7.07
N ALA A 229 -14.82 -9.62 6.69
CA ALA A 229 -15.04 -8.48 5.82
C ALA A 229 -14.87 -7.16 6.59
N ALA A 230 -14.27 -6.18 5.91
CA ALA A 230 -14.18 -4.81 6.38
C ALA A 230 -15.01 -3.89 5.49
N VAL A 231 -15.61 -2.84 6.10
CA VAL A 231 -16.27 -1.77 5.35
C VAL A 231 -15.25 -0.66 5.08
N ALA A 232 -15.19 -0.24 3.83
CA ALA A 232 -14.37 0.87 3.36
C ALA A 232 -15.19 1.86 2.53
N GLY A 233 -14.60 2.95 2.10
CA GLY A 233 -15.32 3.90 1.27
C GLY A 233 -14.45 4.77 0.38
N SER A 234 -15.10 5.48 -0.52
CA SER A 234 -14.47 6.50 -1.34
C SER A 234 -14.24 7.78 -0.54
N ARG A 235 -13.30 8.61 -0.99
CA ARG A 235 -12.93 9.88 -0.35
C ARG A 235 -14.13 10.77 -0.02
N ILE A 236 -15.11 10.85 -0.91
CA ILE A 236 -16.29 11.71 -0.71
C ILE A 236 -17.09 11.37 0.55
N LEU A 237 -17.13 10.11 0.97
CA LEU A 237 -17.81 9.71 2.20
C LEU A 237 -16.99 10.10 3.44
N CYS A 238 -15.67 10.07 3.34
CA CYS A 238 -14.81 10.55 4.42
C CYS A 238 -14.84 12.07 4.54
N ASP A 239 -14.83 12.79 3.42
CA ASP A 239 -14.95 14.26 3.39
C ASP A 239 -16.31 14.74 3.96
N ARG A 240 -17.38 13.93 3.84
CA ARG A 240 -18.69 14.17 4.48
C ARG A 240 -18.75 13.76 5.96
N GLY A 241 -17.71 13.13 6.49
CA GLY A 241 -17.68 12.61 7.85
C GLY A 241 -18.55 11.35 8.07
N TRP A 242 -19.01 10.70 6.99
CA TRP A 242 -19.81 9.47 7.08
C TRP A 242 -18.96 8.25 7.41
N LEU A 243 -17.69 8.25 6.94
CA LEU A 243 -16.67 7.26 7.28
C LEU A 243 -15.40 7.97 7.77
N PRO A 244 -14.66 7.39 8.71
CA PRO A 244 -13.35 7.93 9.09
C PRO A 244 -12.33 7.72 7.97
N TYR A 245 -11.28 8.56 7.92
CA TYR A 245 -10.28 8.54 6.85
C TYR A 245 -9.43 7.27 6.80
N ASP A 246 -9.32 6.51 7.89
CA ASP A 246 -8.68 5.19 7.91
C ASP A 246 -9.46 4.12 7.14
N ARG A 247 -10.70 4.42 6.73
CA ARG A 247 -11.53 3.60 5.85
C ARG A 247 -11.50 4.03 4.39
N GLN A 248 -10.74 5.07 4.07
CA GLN A 248 -10.66 5.56 2.71
C GLN A 248 -9.80 4.65 1.83
N VAL A 249 -10.33 4.24 0.68
CA VAL A 249 -9.58 3.56 -0.39
C VAL A 249 -9.29 4.53 -1.53
N GLY A 250 -8.05 4.54 -2.01
CA GLY A 250 -7.64 5.37 -3.14
C GLY A 250 -6.24 5.97 -2.97
N VAL A 251 -5.82 6.81 -3.92
CA VAL A 251 -4.50 7.44 -3.95
C VAL A 251 -4.17 8.22 -2.68
N SER A 252 -5.15 8.90 -2.09
CA SER A 252 -4.99 9.67 -0.85
C SER A 252 -5.47 8.91 0.40
N GLY A 253 -5.76 7.63 0.29
CA GLY A 253 -6.14 6.71 1.36
C GLY A 253 -5.32 5.44 1.32
N ALA A 254 -5.91 4.34 1.74
CA ALA A 254 -5.27 3.04 1.72
C ALA A 254 -5.27 2.42 0.32
N THR A 255 -4.19 1.71 -0.02
CA THR A 255 -4.14 0.75 -1.12
C THR A 255 -4.40 -0.63 -0.54
N VAL A 256 -5.39 -1.32 -1.10
CA VAL A 256 -5.89 -2.61 -0.59
C VAL A 256 -5.75 -3.72 -1.63
N ARG A 257 -5.61 -4.97 -1.15
CA ARG A 257 -5.43 -6.16 -2.00
C ARG A 257 -6.24 -7.34 -1.48
N PRO A 258 -7.57 -7.19 -1.31
CA PRO A 258 -8.41 -8.25 -0.80
C PRO A 258 -8.55 -9.39 -1.82
N ALA A 259 -8.97 -10.55 -1.32
CA ALA A 259 -9.42 -11.65 -2.18
C ALA A 259 -10.73 -11.29 -2.91
N LEU A 260 -11.61 -10.52 -2.25
CA LEU A 260 -12.88 -10.04 -2.80
C LEU A 260 -13.09 -8.54 -2.46
N TYR A 261 -13.38 -7.75 -3.48
CA TYR A 261 -13.76 -6.35 -3.36
C TYR A 261 -15.17 -6.12 -3.91
N ILE A 262 -16.09 -5.66 -3.07
CA ILE A 262 -17.46 -5.36 -3.47
C ILE A 262 -17.62 -3.84 -3.49
N ALA A 263 -17.75 -3.27 -4.67
CA ALA A 263 -17.91 -1.83 -4.88
C ALA A 263 -19.39 -1.45 -4.96
N CYS A 264 -19.91 -0.81 -3.92
CA CYS A 264 -21.31 -0.41 -3.79
C CYS A 264 -21.48 1.09 -4.09
N GLY A 265 -22.08 1.44 -5.22
CA GLY A 265 -22.32 2.84 -5.61
C GLY A 265 -21.04 3.65 -5.81
N ILE A 266 -19.95 3.01 -6.21
CA ILE A 266 -18.68 3.65 -6.55
C ILE A 266 -18.68 3.99 -8.04
N SER A 267 -18.27 5.21 -8.38
CA SER A 267 -18.21 5.67 -9.78
C SER A 267 -17.08 5.06 -10.59
N GLY A 268 -15.98 4.70 -9.96
CA GLY A 268 -14.77 4.22 -10.66
C GLY A 268 -13.81 5.34 -11.08
N ALA A 269 -13.79 6.44 -10.35
CA ALA A 269 -12.77 7.47 -10.55
C ALA A 269 -11.36 6.87 -10.38
N SER A 270 -10.43 7.29 -11.25
CA SER A 270 -9.06 6.74 -11.30
C SER A 270 -8.32 6.76 -9.97
N GLN A 271 -8.60 7.77 -9.13
CA GLN A 271 -8.00 7.89 -7.81
C GLN A 271 -8.47 6.79 -6.86
N HIS A 272 -9.74 6.37 -6.95
CA HIS A 272 -10.27 5.27 -6.15
C HIS A 272 -9.78 3.92 -6.70
N VAL A 273 -9.86 3.74 -8.02
CA VAL A 273 -9.42 2.53 -8.71
C VAL A 273 -7.95 2.20 -8.41
N ALA A 274 -7.07 3.21 -8.37
CA ALA A 274 -5.66 3.02 -8.02
C ALA A 274 -5.46 2.36 -6.63
N GLY A 275 -6.37 2.61 -5.69
CA GLY A 275 -6.29 2.01 -4.35
C GLY A 275 -6.85 0.59 -4.26
N MET A 276 -7.66 0.14 -5.23
CA MET A 276 -8.32 -1.18 -5.18
C MET A 276 -7.85 -2.16 -6.28
N ARG A 277 -7.04 -1.71 -7.24
CA ARG A 277 -6.62 -2.50 -8.39
C ARG A 277 -5.90 -3.81 -8.04
N GLY A 278 -5.36 -3.91 -6.84
CA GLY A 278 -4.75 -5.13 -6.32
C GLY A 278 -5.74 -6.20 -5.83
N ALA A 279 -7.05 -5.96 -5.89
CA ALA A 279 -8.08 -6.94 -5.55
C ALA A 279 -8.03 -8.14 -6.53
N LYS A 280 -8.24 -9.36 -6.01
CA LYS A 280 -8.21 -10.58 -6.85
C LYS A 280 -9.51 -10.81 -7.59
N PHE A 281 -10.63 -10.38 -7.02
CA PHE A 281 -11.97 -10.50 -7.60
C PHE A 281 -12.80 -9.27 -7.22
N VAL A 282 -13.44 -8.65 -8.19
CA VAL A 282 -14.19 -7.40 -8.01
C VAL A 282 -15.63 -7.57 -8.45
N ILE A 283 -16.56 -7.27 -7.54
CA ILE A 283 -17.99 -7.15 -7.84
C ILE A 283 -18.36 -5.68 -7.74
N ALA A 284 -18.97 -5.11 -8.77
CA ALA A 284 -19.45 -3.74 -8.76
C ALA A 284 -20.96 -3.67 -8.88
N ILE A 285 -21.59 -2.87 -8.01
CA ILE A 285 -23.03 -2.62 -7.98
C ILE A 285 -23.23 -1.11 -8.18
N ASN A 286 -23.92 -0.75 -9.24
CA ASN A 286 -24.18 0.66 -9.57
C ASN A 286 -25.48 0.79 -10.36
N THR A 287 -26.21 1.85 -10.15
CA THR A 287 -27.43 2.17 -10.91
C THR A 287 -27.12 2.66 -12.34
N ASP A 288 -25.93 3.25 -12.57
CA ASP A 288 -25.50 3.68 -13.91
C ASP A 288 -24.82 2.51 -14.64
N PRO A 289 -25.42 1.97 -15.73
CA PRO A 289 -24.84 0.87 -16.48
C PRO A 289 -23.53 1.25 -17.21
N ARG A 290 -23.21 2.54 -17.27
CA ARG A 290 -21.97 3.06 -17.87
C ARG A 290 -20.95 3.51 -16.83
N ALA A 291 -21.16 3.20 -15.55
CA ALA A 291 -20.23 3.58 -14.51
C ALA A 291 -18.82 3.03 -14.78
N PRO A 292 -17.77 3.85 -14.79
CA PRO A 292 -16.41 3.42 -15.08
C PRO A 292 -15.89 2.28 -14.18
N ILE A 293 -16.46 2.10 -12.99
CA ILE A 293 -16.12 0.98 -12.09
C ILE A 293 -16.33 -0.38 -12.74
N PHE A 294 -17.27 -0.50 -13.66
CA PHE A 294 -17.57 -1.74 -14.37
C PHE A 294 -16.43 -2.21 -15.28
N ASN A 295 -15.53 -1.30 -15.69
CA ASN A 295 -14.33 -1.68 -16.44
C ASN A 295 -13.27 -2.38 -15.59
N GLU A 296 -13.39 -2.29 -14.27
CA GLU A 296 -12.47 -2.91 -13.30
C GLU A 296 -13.11 -4.11 -12.58
N ALA A 297 -14.36 -4.45 -12.91
CA ALA A 297 -15.14 -5.48 -12.23
C ALA A 297 -15.21 -6.78 -13.02
N ASP A 298 -15.09 -7.91 -12.29
CA ASP A 298 -15.34 -9.26 -12.83
C ASP A 298 -16.84 -9.54 -12.95
N ILE A 299 -17.65 -8.97 -12.03
CA ILE A 299 -19.12 -9.05 -12.06
C ILE A 299 -19.69 -7.64 -11.95
N CYS A 300 -20.53 -7.29 -12.91
CA CYS A 300 -21.24 -6.02 -12.98
C CYS A 300 -22.72 -6.21 -12.66
N ILE A 301 -23.23 -5.52 -11.66
CA ILE A 301 -24.63 -5.58 -11.24
C ILE A 301 -25.24 -4.18 -11.41
N VAL A 302 -26.17 -4.05 -12.34
CA VAL A 302 -26.88 -2.78 -12.57
C VAL A 302 -28.13 -2.79 -11.73
N GLU A 303 -28.01 -2.32 -10.50
CA GLU A 303 -29.11 -2.26 -9.53
C GLU A 303 -28.82 -1.23 -8.44
N ASP A 304 -29.88 -0.81 -7.74
CA ASP A 304 -29.78 -0.01 -6.52
C ASP A 304 -29.37 -0.90 -5.34
N ILE A 305 -28.34 -0.47 -4.61
CA ILE A 305 -27.83 -1.18 -3.44
C ILE A 305 -28.88 -1.33 -2.34
N THR A 306 -29.82 -0.38 -2.23
CA THR A 306 -30.90 -0.42 -1.24
C THR A 306 -31.91 -1.53 -1.52
N ARG A 307 -32.02 -1.96 -2.78
CA ARG A 307 -32.82 -3.12 -3.21
C ARG A 307 -32.00 -4.41 -3.23
N PHE A 308 -30.78 -4.33 -3.72
CA PHE A 308 -29.93 -5.50 -3.94
C PHE A 308 -29.49 -6.17 -2.65
N ILE A 309 -29.03 -5.39 -1.64
CA ILE A 309 -28.52 -5.97 -0.39
C ILE A 309 -29.58 -6.75 0.38
N PRO A 310 -30.82 -6.25 0.56
CA PRO A 310 -31.88 -7.05 1.17
C PRO A 310 -32.18 -8.38 0.46
N LEU A 311 -32.15 -8.40 -0.87
CA LEU A 311 -32.34 -9.63 -1.66
C LEU A 311 -31.25 -10.67 -1.42
N ILE A 312 -30.00 -10.23 -1.29
CA ILE A 312 -28.89 -11.12 -0.93
C ILE A 312 -29.06 -11.69 0.49
N GLU A 313 -29.46 -10.86 1.43
CA GLU A 313 -29.71 -11.30 2.81
C GLU A 313 -30.80 -12.39 2.85
N GLU A 314 -31.89 -12.18 2.12
CA GLU A 314 -32.97 -13.17 1.99
C GLU A 314 -32.47 -14.46 1.35
N ALA A 315 -31.73 -14.37 0.26
CA ALA A 315 -31.14 -15.53 -0.43
C ALA A 315 -30.15 -16.31 0.45
N CYS A 316 -29.47 -15.65 1.37
CA CYS A 316 -28.57 -16.28 2.35
C CYS A 316 -29.29 -16.86 3.57
N GLY A 317 -30.64 -16.88 3.59
CA GLY A 317 -31.46 -17.49 4.64
C GLY A 317 -31.44 -16.71 5.98
N ARG A 318 -31.11 -15.42 5.96
CA ARG A 318 -31.20 -14.53 7.15
C ARG A 318 -32.48 -13.71 7.10
N PRO A 319 -33.25 -13.61 8.21
CA PRO A 319 -34.46 -12.79 8.22
C PRO A 319 -34.12 -11.33 7.97
N VAL A 320 -34.75 -10.76 6.96
CA VAL A 320 -34.68 -9.33 6.65
C VAL A 320 -35.38 -8.56 7.77
N ASN A 321 -34.64 -7.77 8.53
CA ASN A 321 -35.25 -6.89 9.53
C ASN A 321 -35.84 -5.67 8.78
N ARG A 322 -37.14 -5.71 8.49
CA ARG A 322 -37.91 -4.74 7.69
C ARG A 322 -38.25 -3.43 8.45
N THR A 323 -37.51 -3.06 9.46
CA THR A 323 -37.83 -1.88 10.28
C THR A 323 -37.23 -0.55 9.81
N ASP A 324 -36.58 -0.51 8.65
CA ASP A 324 -36.13 0.75 8.06
C ASP A 324 -37.04 1.13 6.87
N PRO A 325 -37.61 2.38 6.85
CA PRO A 325 -38.57 2.78 5.83
C PRO A 325 -37.88 2.92 4.45
N VAL A 326 -38.18 1.99 3.55
CA VAL A 326 -37.99 2.21 2.12
C VAL A 326 -39.04 3.24 1.71
N SER A 327 -38.64 4.47 1.44
CA SER A 327 -39.52 5.47 0.85
C SER A 327 -39.94 5.00 -0.54
N ASP A 328 -41.17 4.51 -0.66
CA ASP A 328 -41.82 4.23 -1.93
C ASP A 328 -41.95 5.55 -2.73
N GLY A 329 -41.05 5.69 -3.71
CA GLY A 329 -41.14 6.74 -4.73
C GLY A 329 -42.17 6.36 -5.82
N THR A 330 -43.43 6.13 -5.43
CA THR A 330 -44.57 6.12 -6.35
C THR A 330 -45.45 7.32 -6.08
N ASP A 331 -45.25 8.33 -6.88
CA ASP A 331 -46.26 9.34 -7.13
C ASP A 331 -46.15 9.77 -8.56
N GLY A 332 -47.17 9.61 -9.30
CA GLY A 332 -48.55 10.08 -9.12
C GLY A 332 -48.83 10.91 -10.36
N ALA A 333 -48.94 10.24 -11.53
CA ALA A 333 -49.59 10.84 -12.68
C ALA A 333 -51.11 10.80 -12.38
N GLY A 334 -51.64 11.92 -12.00
CA GLY A 334 -53.07 12.08 -11.69
C GLY A 334 -53.58 13.45 -12.10
N LYS A 335 -54.03 13.52 -13.32
CA LYS A 335 -55.25 14.24 -13.80
C LYS A 335 -55.78 15.40 -12.94
N SER A 336 -55.73 16.58 -13.46
CA SER A 336 -56.91 17.41 -13.89
C SER A 336 -56.41 18.69 -14.56
#